data_9e0e5cbcfa0202e11a88b17302e63c5b
#
_entry.id   9e0e5cbcfa0202e11a88b17302e63c5b
#
_cell.length_a   1.000
_cell.length_b   1.000
_cell.length_c   1.000
_cell.angle_alpha   90.00
_cell.angle_beta   90.00
_cell.angle_gamma   90.00
#
_symmetry.space_group_name_H-M   'P 1'
#
loop_
_entity.id
_entity.type
_entity.pdbx_description
1 polymer ?
#
loop_
_entity_poly.entity_id
_entity_poly.type
_entity_poly.pdbx_seq_one_letter_code
_entity_poly.pdbx_strand_id
1 'polypeptide(L)'
;MGSFIKTKIIATIGPGSDSNEKIAELIKAGARIFRINSSHGTAEVHKENIEKIRRISQELNEFVAIILDLQGPKIRIGNLPEPVELKKDQEITLKPCLESNEIGVLPVDYAGIIKDVKKEDHLLLDDGKIEFVITEMFLDKIKARVVRGGLLKSRKGINIPNSGSKSVAAVTERDIEYIKFAVKNDIDYLALSFVRDKDDIIAAKSYLKQFNGDIPIIAKIEKPQAVENLESIMHVSEGVMVARGDLGIEISPELVPIVQKNIIHNANIHRKPVITATQMLESMIEQPLPTRAEASDVANAIIDGTDAVMLSGETAVGQYPTEAVEMMAKIATNVEISNLGNFNQVPKIGDDVYELDSQAIVSAIIKMIPEVEIAAIVALTRTGYTAKLLSKSKPTVPIISISDDERVCRRLNLFWGIYPYKMTLQPNFTEEMLKEIDSVLVKETFLDSGDKVIITGGLPYITAGKTNFLRLHQLGSIGIIS
;
A
#
# COMPACT_ATOMS: atom_id res chain seq x y z
N MET A 1 -21.37 -15.06 9.55
CA MET A 1 -20.20 -14.40 10.12
C MET A 1 -19.11 -14.37 9.07
N GLY A 2 -18.71 -13.17 8.60
CA GLY A 2 -17.58 -13.04 7.65
C GLY A 2 -16.32 -13.58 8.31
N SER A 3 -15.57 -14.43 7.61
CA SER A 3 -14.31 -14.94 8.11
C SER A 3 -13.37 -13.76 8.42
N PHE A 4 -12.80 -13.77 9.62
CA PHE A 4 -11.81 -12.79 10.05
C PHE A 4 -10.53 -12.93 9.19
N ILE A 5 -10.25 -11.94 8.34
CA ILE A 5 -9.08 -11.94 7.48
C ILE A 5 -8.05 -10.96 8.05
N LYS A 6 -6.86 -11.43 8.41
CA LYS A 6 -5.80 -10.61 8.99
C LYS A 6 -5.08 -9.80 7.91
N THR A 7 -4.81 -10.39 6.75
CA THR A 7 -4.22 -9.71 5.59
C THR A 7 -5.22 -8.75 4.97
N LYS A 8 -4.85 -7.51 4.78
CA LYS A 8 -5.74 -6.47 4.30
C LYS A 8 -5.87 -6.49 2.77
N ILE A 9 -7.08 -6.16 2.28
CA ILE A 9 -7.35 -6.12 0.84
C ILE A 9 -7.58 -4.68 0.43
N ILE A 10 -6.83 -4.25 -0.60
CA ILE A 10 -6.93 -2.94 -1.22
C ILE A 10 -7.61 -3.11 -2.58
N ALA A 11 -8.73 -2.39 -2.79
CA ALA A 11 -9.42 -2.33 -4.07
C ALA A 11 -9.17 -0.97 -4.74
N THR A 12 -8.80 -0.95 -6.01
CA THR A 12 -8.70 0.29 -6.79
C THR A 12 -10.07 0.65 -7.36
N ILE A 13 -10.52 1.89 -7.12
CA ILE A 13 -11.76 2.42 -7.69
C ILE A 13 -11.53 2.90 -9.11
N GLY A 14 -12.47 2.56 -9.97
CA GLY A 14 -12.54 2.99 -11.36
C GLY A 14 -13.90 2.67 -11.97
N PRO A 15 -14.06 2.83 -13.31
CA PRO A 15 -15.36 2.68 -13.98
C PRO A 15 -16.08 1.34 -13.73
N GLY A 16 -15.35 0.29 -13.37
CA GLY A 16 -15.93 -1.03 -13.04
C GLY A 16 -16.51 -1.12 -11.63
N SER A 17 -16.21 -0.14 -10.75
CA SER A 17 -16.53 -0.24 -9.31
C SER A 17 -16.95 1.05 -8.63
N ASP A 18 -17.19 2.16 -9.36
CA ASP A 18 -17.47 3.47 -8.79
C ASP A 18 -18.97 3.73 -8.48
N SER A 19 -19.85 2.73 -8.67
CA SER A 19 -21.24 2.83 -8.23
C SER A 19 -21.38 2.59 -6.73
N ASN A 20 -22.45 3.13 -6.12
CA ASN A 20 -22.71 2.95 -4.69
C ASN A 20 -22.86 1.46 -4.32
N GLU A 21 -23.54 0.70 -5.17
CA GLU A 21 -23.80 -0.72 -4.99
C GLU A 21 -22.49 -1.50 -5.02
N LYS A 22 -21.60 -1.21 -5.99
CA LYS A 22 -20.32 -1.90 -6.13
C LYS A 22 -19.38 -1.57 -4.98
N ILE A 23 -19.29 -0.32 -4.53
CA ILE A 23 -18.50 0.05 -3.34
C ILE A 23 -18.99 -0.73 -2.12
N ALA A 24 -20.31 -0.82 -1.92
CA ALA A 24 -20.87 -1.59 -0.81
C ALA A 24 -20.56 -3.09 -0.91
N GLU A 25 -20.67 -3.67 -2.11
CA GLU A 25 -20.30 -5.07 -2.38
C GLU A 25 -18.81 -5.34 -2.08
N LEU A 26 -17.91 -4.46 -2.54
CA LEU A 26 -16.46 -4.59 -2.28
C LEU A 26 -16.13 -4.54 -0.78
N ILE A 27 -16.77 -3.63 -0.01
CA ILE A 27 -16.60 -3.57 1.44
C ILE A 27 -17.08 -4.87 2.10
N LYS A 28 -18.27 -5.38 1.72
CA LYS A 28 -18.83 -6.63 2.22
C LYS A 28 -17.99 -7.85 1.86
N ALA A 29 -17.36 -7.84 0.68
CA ALA A 29 -16.43 -8.88 0.21
C ALA A 29 -15.09 -8.89 0.98
N GLY A 30 -14.77 -7.83 1.73
CA GLY A 30 -13.58 -7.75 2.58
C GLY A 30 -12.59 -6.65 2.25
N ALA A 31 -12.84 -5.79 1.27
CA ALA A 31 -12.00 -4.62 1.02
C ALA A 31 -12.10 -3.65 2.21
N ARG A 32 -10.95 -3.26 2.75
CA ARG A 32 -10.85 -2.31 3.87
C ARG A 32 -10.08 -1.06 3.52
N ILE A 33 -9.52 -1.02 2.31
CA ILE A 33 -8.77 0.12 1.79
C ILE A 33 -9.16 0.31 0.34
N PHE A 34 -9.41 1.57 -0.06
CA PHE A 34 -9.63 1.92 -1.45
C PHE A 34 -8.47 2.76 -1.98
N ARG A 35 -7.96 2.39 -3.15
CA ARG A 35 -6.95 3.17 -3.87
C ARG A 35 -7.61 4.03 -4.94
N ILE A 36 -7.25 5.31 -4.96
CA ILE A 36 -7.59 6.26 -6.03
C ILE A 36 -6.32 6.54 -6.81
N ASN A 37 -6.33 6.25 -8.12
CA ASN A 37 -5.18 6.46 -8.99
C ASN A 37 -5.27 7.82 -9.68
N SER A 38 -4.42 8.78 -9.28
CA SER A 38 -4.39 10.12 -9.85
C SER A 38 -3.90 10.21 -11.31
N SER A 39 -3.38 9.09 -11.85
CA SER A 39 -2.96 9.03 -13.26
C SER A 39 -4.14 9.06 -14.24
N HIS A 40 -5.36 8.72 -13.79
CA HIS A 40 -6.58 8.63 -14.58
C HIS A 40 -7.69 9.44 -13.91
N GLY A 41 -8.62 9.94 -14.69
CA GLY A 41 -9.75 10.74 -14.18
C GLY A 41 -9.37 12.18 -13.83
N THR A 42 -10.34 12.90 -13.25
CA THR A 42 -10.19 14.31 -12.82
C THR A 42 -10.34 14.43 -11.30
N ALA A 43 -9.91 15.55 -10.74
CA ALA A 43 -10.05 15.82 -9.31
C ALA A 43 -11.50 15.79 -8.83
N GLU A 44 -12.45 16.21 -9.68
CA GLU A 44 -13.88 16.19 -9.40
C GLU A 44 -14.40 14.76 -9.24
N VAL A 45 -14.08 13.87 -10.19
CA VAL A 45 -14.45 12.45 -10.14
C VAL A 45 -13.82 11.77 -8.92
N HIS A 46 -12.57 12.08 -8.61
CA HIS A 46 -11.92 11.54 -7.42
C HIS A 46 -12.60 11.99 -6.13
N LYS A 47 -13.02 13.27 -6.06
CA LYS A 47 -13.75 13.80 -4.92
C LYS A 47 -15.11 13.10 -4.75
N GLU A 48 -15.87 12.91 -5.82
CA GLU A 48 -17.14 12.18 -5.78
C GLU A 48 -16.94 10.73 -5.27
N ASN A 49 -15.90 10.05 -5.72
CA ASN A 49 -15.58 8.70 -5.27
C ASN A 49 -15.19 8.65 -3.79
N ILE A 50 -14.40 9.63 -3.30
CA ILE A 50 -14.07 9.75 -1.88
C ILE A 50 -15.36 9.93 -1.05
N GLU A 51 -16.25 10.83 -1.46
CA GLU A 51 -17.51 11.10 -0.77
C GLU A 51 -18.41 9.86 -0.74
N LYS A 52 -18.51 9.11 -1.84
CA LYS A 52 -19.26 7.83 -1.92
C LYS A 52 -18.68 6.81 -0.95
N ILE A 53 -17.34 6.58 -0.98
CA ILE A 53 -16.68 5.62 -0.10
C ILE A 53 -16.92 5.97 1.38
N ARG A 54 -16.76 7.23 1.76
CA ARG A 54 -16.97 7.70 3.14
C ARG A 54 -18.41 7.47 3.61
N ARG A 55 -19.40 7.84 2.79
CA ARG A 55 -20.81 7.67 3.10
C ARG A 55 -21.17 6.19 3.24
N ILE A 56 -20.81 5.36 2.27
CA ILE A 56 -21.16 3.94 2.25
C ILE A 56 -20.48 3.20 3.42
N SER A 57 -19.22 3.53 3.73
CA SER A 57 -18.54 2.95 4.87
C SER A 57 -19.23 3.27 6.20
N GLN A 58 -19.76 4.51 6.36
CA GLN A 58 -20.56 4.88 7.52
C GLN A 58 -21.89 4.12 7.59
N GLU A 59 -22.60 4.01 6.46
CA GLU A 59 -23.87 3.23 6.38
C GLU A 59 -23.66 1.75 6.72
N LEU A 60 -22.50 1.19 6.42
CA LEU A 60 -22.13 -0.19 6.75
C LEU A 60 -21.48 -0.34 8.13
N ASN A 61 -21.29 0.74 8.87
CA ASN A 61 -20.55 0.78 10.14
C ASN A 61 -19.13 0.16 10.04
N GLU A 62 -18.42 0.45 8.93
CA GLU A 62 -17.08 -0.07 8.67
C GLU A 62 -16.07 1.08 8.53
N PHE A 63 -14.90 0.92 9.13
CA PHE A 63 -13.80 1.86 8.89
C PHE A 63 -13.06 1.48 7.62
N VAL A 64 -12.98 2.42 6.67
CA VAL A 64 -12.32 2.22 5.39
C VAL A 64 -11.27 3.30 5.17
N ALA A 65 -10.03 2.91 4.89
CA ALA A 65 -8.96 3.85 4.54
C ALA A 65 -8.97 4.16 3.03
N ILE A 66 -8.48 5.35 2.67
CA ILE A 66 -8.30 5.76 1.28
C ILE A 66 -6.83 6.09 1.03
N ILE A 67 -6.25 5.46 0.02
CA ILE A 67 -4.91 5.76 -0.50
C ILE A 67 -5.06 6.55 -1.79
N LEU A 68 -4.47 7.74 -1.85
CA LEU A 68 -4.29 8.48 -3.10
C LEU A 68 -2.92 8.16 -3.66
N ASP A 69 -2.89 7.52 -4.83
CA ASP A 69 -1.67 7.14 -5.54
C ASP A 69 -1.28 8.22 -6.54
N LEU A 70 -0.15 8.88 -6.27
CA LEU A 70 0.39 9.96 -7.08
C LEU A 70 1.01 9.41 -8.36
N GLN A 71 0.85 10.16 -9.46
CA GLN A 71 1.34 9.72 -10.77
C GLN A 71 2.86 9.61 -10.81
N GLY A 72 3.57 10.55 -10.16
CA GLY A 72 5.01 10.68 -10.25
C GLY A 72 5.53 11.12 -11.63
N PRO A 73 6.83 11.25 -11.78
CA PRO A 73 7.49 11.72 -12.99
C PRO A 73 7.57 10.61 -14.05
N LYS A 74 6.49 10.34 -14.75
CA LYS A 74 6.50 9.34 -15.84
C LYS A 74 6.92 9.97 -17.16
N ILE A 75 8.09 9.56 -17.68
CA ILE A 75 8.56 9.94 -19.02
C ILE A 75 7.67 9.24 -20.05
N ARG A 76 7.31 9.96 -21.13
CA ARG A 76 6.42 9.43 -22.16
C ARG A 76 6.89 9.80 -23.56
N ILE A 77 6.50 8.98 -24.54
CA ILE A 77 6.48 9.40 -25.96
C ILE A 77 5.53 10.60 -26.09
N GLY A 78 5.91 11.58 -26.86
CA GLY A 78 5.06 12.71 -27.23
C GLY A 78 3.89 12.29 -28.12
N ASN A 79 3.29 13.26 -28.80
CA ASN A 79 2.19 13.00 -29.72
C ASN A 79 2.75 12.52 -31.08
N LEU A 80 2.27 11.39 -31.55
CA LEU A 80 2.55 10.84 -32.87
C LEU A 80 1.33 11.11 -33.77
N PRO A 81 1.52 11.55 -35.03
CA PRO A 81 0.41 11.72 -35.96
C PRO A 81 -0.40 10.44 -36.17
N GLU A 82 0.30 9.30 -36.25
CA GLU A 82 -0.25 7.96 -36.38
C GLU A 82 0.60 6.97 -35.56
N PRO A 83 0.07 5.79 -35.18
CA PRO A 83 0.88 4.74 -34.60
C PRO A 83 2.03 4.31 -35.54
N VAL A 84 3.22 4.14 -34.99
CA VAL A 84 4.44 3.82 -35.75
C VAL A 84 4.79 2.36 -35.57
N GLU A 85 4.86 1.61 -36.68
CA GLU A 85 5.36 0.24 -36.68
C GLU A 85 6.89 0.27 -36.65
N LEU A 86 7.48 -0.28 -35.60
CA LEU A 86 8.92 -0.35 -35.39
C LEU A 86 9.43 -1.76 -35.64
N LYS A 87 10.49 -1.88 -36.46
CA LYS A 87 11.10 -3.16 -36.78
C LYS A 87 12.44 -3.33 -36.08
N LYS A 88 12.77 -4.56 -35.72
CA LYS A 88 14.08 -4.89 -35.16
C LYS A 88 15.20 -4.38 -36.05
N ASP A 89 16.27 -3.88 -35.44
CA ASP A 89 17.48 -3.28 -36.06
C ASP A 89 17.23 -1.97 -36.82
N GLN A 90 16.02 -1.41 -36.79
CA GLN A 90 15.71 -0.11 -37.34
C GLN A 90 16.42 1.00 -36.54
N GLU A 91 17.06 1.97 -37.24
CA GLU A 91 17.53 3.18 -36.62
C GLU A 91 16.42 4.21 -36.48
N ILE A 92 16.36 4.84 -35.32
CA ILE A 92 15.40 5.89 -34.97
C ILE A 92 16.13 7.06 -34.31
N THR A 93 15.50 8.23 -34.37
CA THR A 93 15.95 9.42 -33.63
C THR A 93 14.94 9.78 -32.56
N LEU A 94 15.38 10.00 -31.34
CA LEU A 94 14.57 10.52 -30.23
C LEU A 94 14.89 12.01 -30.05
N LYS A 95 13.88 12.86 -29.96
CA LYS A 95 14.01 14.28 -29.77
C LYS A 95 13.18 14.77 -28.60
N PRO A 96 13.75 15.58 -27.67
CA PRO A 96 13.01 16.13 -26.54
C PRO A 96 12.04 17.22 -27.01
N CYS A 97 10.84 16.80 -27.41
CA CYS A 97 9.75 17.67 -27.84
C CYS A 97 8.41 16.95 -27.65
N LEU A 98 7.32 17.71 -27.64
CA LEU A 98 5.98 17.16 -27.49
C LEU A 98 5.46 16.51 -28.78
N GLU A 99 5.85 17.05 -29.93
CA GLU A 99 5.40 16.63 -31.26
C GLU A 99 6.54 16.73 -32.27
N SER A 100 6.55 15.84 -33.27
CA SER A 100 7.48 15.89 -34.40
C SER A 100 6.79 15.39 -35.66
N ASN A 101 6.94 16.12 -36.76
CA ASN A 101 6.51 15.72 -38.10
C ASN A 101 7.69 15.19 -38.95
N GLU A 102 8.87 15.07 -38.37
CA GLU A 102 10.07 14.57 -39.06
C GLU A 102 9.99 13.04 -39.18
N ILE A 103 10.18 12.48 -40.37
CA ILE A 103 10.18 11.03 -40.60
C ILE A 103 11.34 10.38 -39.84
N GLY A 104 11.02 9.31 -39.07
CA GLY A 104 12.02 8.59 -38.28
C GLY A 104 12.40 9.26 -36.96
N VAL A 105 11.76 10.39 -36.61
CA VAL A 105 11.95 11.07 -35.34
C VAL A 105 10.76 10.80 -34.41
N LEU A 106 11.06 10.25 -33.23
CA LEU A 106 10.09 10.02 -32.18
C LEU A 106 10.20 11.13 -31.12
N PRO A 107 9.13 11.88 -30.88
CA PRO A 107 9.11 12.91 -29.83
C PRO A 107 9.09 12.27 -28.45
N VAL A 108 9.86 12.84 -27.52
CA VAL A 108 9.88 12.46 -26.11
C VAL A 108 9.47 13.65 -25.27
N ASP A 109 8.37 13.51 -24.52
CA ASP A 109 7.82 14.53 -23.63
C ASP A 109 8.64 14.63 -22.33
N TYR A 110 9.95 14.89 -22.50
CA TYR A 110 10.89 15.10 -21.40
C TYR A 110 12.16 15.79 -21.91
N ALA A 111 12.33 17.04 -21.53
CA ALA A 111 13.48 17.85 -21.95
C ALA A 111 14.83 17.35 -21.41
N GLY A 112 14.81 16.70 -20.24
CA GLY A 112 16.00 16.18 -19.56
C GLY A 112 16.58 14.89 -20.13
N ILE A 113 15.89 14.22 -21.06
CA ILE A 113 16.27 12.88 -21.51
C ILE A 113 17.72 12.80 -22.00
N ILE A 114 18.22 13.84 -22.69
CA ILE A 114 19.60 13.88 -23.21
C ILE A 114 20.64 13.85 -22.09
N LYS A 115 20.31 14.42 -20.91
CA LYS A 115 21.21 14.47 -19.76
C LYS A 115 21.17 13.19 -18.93
N ASP A 116 20.05 12.49 -18.98
CA ASP A 116 19.75 11.35 -18.10
C ASP A 116 20.14 10.01 -18.71
N VAL A 117 20.49 9.98 -19.98
CA VAL A 117 20.87 8.76 -20.69
C VAL A 117 22.28 8.86 -21.25
N LYS A 118 22.91 7.73 -21.52
CA LYS A 118 24.22 7.62 -22.15
C LYS A 118 24.19 6.56 -23.26
N LYS A 119 25.23 6.51 -24.06
CA LYS A 119 25.42 5.47 -25.06
C LYS A 119 25.38 4.08 -24.39
N GLU A 120 24.78 3.12 -25.05
CA GLU A 120 24.53 1.73 -24.61
C GLU A 120 23.40 1.59 -23.56
N ASP A 121 22.76 2.67 -23.10
CA ASP A 121 21.58 2.54 -22.26
C ASP A 121 20.40 1.97 -23.04
N HIS A 122 19.58 1.18 -22.35
CA HIS A 122 18.34 0.62 -22.87
C HIS A 122 17.16 1.51 -22.50
N LEU A 123 16.27 1.74 -23.45
CA LEU A 123 14.99 2.41 -23.25
C LEU A 123 13.88 1.40 -23.47
N LEU A 124 13.04 1.21 -22.46
CA LEU A 124 11.91 0.30 -22.51
C LEU A 124 10.62 1.10 -22.66
N LEU A 125 9.81 0.77 -23.65
CA LEU A 125 8.59 1.49 -23.99
C LEU A 125 7.38 0.53 -23.92
N ASP A 126 6.19 1.11 -23.67
CA ASP A 126 4.93 0.37 -23.58
C ASP A 126 5.05 -0.87 -22.66
N ASP A 127 5.47 -0.63 -21.42
CA ASP A 127 5.68 -1.64 -20.38
C ASP A 127 6.66 -2.74 -20.81
N GLY A 128 7.75 -2.35 -21.50
CA GLY A 128 8.84 -3.23 -21.94
C GLY A 128 8.53 -4.04 -23.20
N LYS A 129 7.38 -3.83 -23.85
CA LYS A 129 7.05 -4.51 -25.13
C LYS A 129 7.96 -4.08 -26.27
N ILE A 130 8.41 -2.83 -26.26
CA ILE A 130 9.32 -2.24 -27.24
C ILE A 130 10.61 -1.86 -26.54
N GLU A 131 11.75 -2.08 -27.18
CA GLU A 131 13.06 -1.84 -26.58
C GLU A 131 14.01 -1.20 -27.59
N PHE A 132 14.69 -0.13 -27.15
CA PHE A 132 15.73 0.55 -27.90
C PHE A 132 17.06 0.49 -27.16
N VAL A 133 18.17 0.52 -27.87
CA VAL A 133 19.50 0.76 -27.34
C VAL A 133 20.07 2.04 -27.95
N ILE A 134 20.61 2.91 -27.10
CA ILE A 134 21.18 4.19 -27.52
C ILE A 134 22.51 3.96 -28.24
N THR A 135 22.64 4.46 -29.49
CA THR A 135 23.82 4.28 -30.32
C THR A 135 24.69 5.54 -30.33
N GLU A 136 24.08 6.73 -30.41
CA GLU A 136 24.79 8.02 -30.48
C GLU A 136 24.05 9.10 -29.71
N MET A 137 24.80 10.01 -29.10
CA MET A 137 24.29 11.16 -28.34
C MET A 137 24.66 12.46 -29.03
N PHE A 138 23.69 13.38 -29.18
CA PHE A 138 23.87 14.74 -29.70
C PHE A 138 23.34 15.76 -28.68
N LEU A 139 23.58 17.05 -28.91
CA LEU A 139 23.13 18.10 -28.00
C LEU A 139 21.60 18.26 -27.94
N ASP A 140 20.90 17.93 -29.02
CA ASP A 140 19.46 18.15 -29.21
C ASP A 140 18.67 16.88 -29.53
N LYS A 141 19.33 15.73 -29.71
CA LYS A 141 18.71 14.46 -30.10
C LYS A 141 19.55 13.26 -29.70
N ILE A 142 18.94 12.10 -29.74
CA ILE A 142 19.55 10.81 -29.46
C ILE A 142 19.26 9.88 -30.63
N LYS A 143 20.28 9.18 -31.14
CA LYS A 143 20.05 8.06 -32.03
C LYS A 143 19.96 6.74 -31.23
N ALA A 144 19.04 5.90 -31.63
CA ALA A 144 18.86 4.60 -31.04
C ALA A 144 18.54 3.56 -32.10
N ARG A 145 18.85 2.31 -31.78
CA ARG A 145 18.51 1.15 -32.59
C ARG A 145 17.42 0.34 -31.87
N VAL A 146 16.43 -0.10 -32.62
CA VAL A 146 15.35 -0.94 -32.11
C VAL A 146 15.88 -2.36 -31.84
N VAL A 147 15.85 -2.79 -30.60
CA VAL A 147 16.18 -4.17 -30.16
C VAL A 147 14.97 -5.08 -30.28
N ARG A 148 13.83 -4.58 -29.81
CA ARG A 148 12.52 -5.26 -29.89
C ARG A 148 11.51 -4.27 -30.46
N GLY A 149 10.92 -4.62 -31.61
CA GLY A 149 9.95 -3.79 -32.32
C GLY A 149 8.53 -4.04 -31.89
N GLY A 150 7.60 -3.28 -32.45
CA GLY A 150 6.17 -3.35 -32.23
C GLY A 150 5.46 -2.07 -32.64
N LEU A 151 4.14 -2.01 -32.44
CA LEU A 151 3.31 -0.85 -32.76
C LEU A 151 3.37 0.19 -31.64
N LEU A 152 4.13 1.28 -31.85
CA LEU A 152 4.25 2.38 -30.92
C LEU A 152 3.12 3.39 -31.07
N LYS A 153 2.40 3.69 -30.00
CA LYS A 153 1.32 4.69 -29.93
C LYS A 153 1.77 5.92 -29.16
N SER A 154 1.07 7.05 -29.38
CA SER A 154 1.26 8.28 -28.60
C SER A 154 1.16 8.04 -27.10
N ARG A 155 1.88 8.84 -26.33
CA ARG A 155 1.82 8.93 -24.86
C ARG A 155 2.23 7.64 -24.10
N LYS A 156 2.82 6.66 -24.78
CA LYS A 156 3.35 5.46 -24.12
C LYS A 156 4.52 5.79 -23.20
N GLY A 157 4.58 5.12 -22.04
CA GLY A 157 5.63 5.29 -21.05
C GLY A 157 7.00 4.90 -21.58
N ILE A 158 8.02 5.59 -21.14
CA ILE A 158 9.43 5.27 -21.34
C ILE A 158 10.07 5.00 -19.99
N ASN A 159 10.66 3.83 -19.82
CA ASN A 159 11.45 3.46 -18.66
C ASN A 159 12.93 3.44 -19.05
N ILE A 160 13.78 3.90 -18.14
CA ILE A 160 15.23 3.96 -18.32
C ILE A 160 15.89 3.26 -17.12
N PRO A 161 16.03 1.91 -17.15
CA PRO A 161 16.41 1.12 -15.98
C PRO A 161 17.73 1.55 -15.32
N ASN A 162 18.72 1.88 -16.14
CA ASN A 162 20.07 2.19 -15.68
C ASN A 162 20.34 3.70 -15.50
N SER A 163 19.32 4.55 -15.68
CA SER A 163 19.53 5.99 -15.53
C SER A 163 19.59 6.37 -14.05
N GLY A 164 20.74 6.87 -13.64
CA GLY A 164 20.88 7.56 -12.35
C GLY A 164 20.22 8.94 -12.36
N SER A 165 19.13 9.14 -13.12
CA SER A 165 18.54 10.44 -13.44
C SER A 165 18.04 11.16 -12.18
N LYS A 166 18.87 12.08 -11.68
CA LYS A 166 18.51 13.04 -10.63
C LYS A 166 17.83 14.30 -11.19
N SER A 167 17.75 14.44 -12.52
CA SER A 167 17.22 15.64 -13.16
C SER A 167 15.69 15.68 -13.19
N VAL A 168 15.01 14.55 -12.99
CA VAL A 168 13.54 14.52 -12.86
C VAL A 168 13.17 14.84 -11.42
N ALA A 169 12.35 15.87 -11.23
CA ALA A 169 11.79 16.18 -9.90
C ALA A 169 11.01 14.99 -9.38
N ALA A 170 11.25 14.59 -8.13
CA ALA A 170 10.55 13.47 -7.48
C ALA A 170 9.06 13.72 -7.37
N VAL A 171 8.65 14.98 -7.18
CA VAL A 171 7.26 15.41 -7.06
C VAL A 171 7.01 16.40 -8.20
N THR A 172 6.11 16.04 -9.11
CA THR A 172 5.73 16.90 -10.24
C THR A 172 4.77 18.00 -9.80
N GLU A 173 4.57 19.04 -10.64
CA GLU A 173 3.56 20.08 -10.37
C GLU A 173 2.16 19.46 -10.18
N ARG A 174 1.82 18.48 -10.98
CA ARG A 174 0.55 17.74 -10.84
C ARG A 174 0.48 17.01 -9.49
N ASP A 175 1.56 16.38 -9.05
CA ASP A 175 1.59 15.72 -7.74
C ASP A 175 1.41 16.73 -6.61
N ILE A 176 1.97 17.93 -6.71
CA ILE A 176 1.78 19.02 -5.74
C ILE A 176 0.29 19.41 -5.64
N GLU A 177 -0.39 19.54 -6.78
CA GLU A 177 -1.84 19.79 -6.80
C GLU A 177 -2.62 18.66 -6.12
N TYR A 178 -2.26 17.40 -6.39
CA TYR A 178 -2.90 16.25 -5.76
C TYR A 178 -2.53 16.09 -4.27
N ILE A 179 -1.36 16.50 -3.82
CA ILE A 179 -1.02 16.59 -2.39
C ILE A 179 -1.95 17.60 -1.70
N LYS A 180 -2.15 18.78 -2.29
CA LYS A 180 -3.09 19.78 -1.79
C LYS A 180 -4.53 19.26 -1.79
N PHE A 181 -4.93 18.54 -2.85
CA PHE A 181 -6.23 17.87 -2.94
C PHE A 181 -6.41 16.82 -1.84
N ALA A 182 -5.40 16.01 -1.56
CA ALA A 182 -5.40 14.98 -0.52
C ALA A 182 -5.64 15.57 0.88
N VAL A 183 -4.95 16.65 1.20
CA VAL A 183 -5.12 17.35 2.49
C VAL A 183 -6.55 17.89 2.62
N LYS A 184 -7.10 18.48 1.55
CA LYS A 184 -8.46 19.04 1.56
C LYS A 184 -9.55 17.98 1.70
N ASN A 185 -9.32 16.77 1.21
CA ASN A 185 -10.32 15.69 1.17
C ASN A 185 -10.08 14.59 2.22
N ASP A 186 -9.31 14.87 3.27
CA ASP A 186 -9.04 13.96 4.39
C ASP A 186 -8.63 12.54 3.94
N ILE A 187 -7.66 12.47 3.02
CA ILE A 187 -7.06 11.23 2.56
C ILE A 187 -6.23 10.59 3.67
N ASP A 188 -6.28 9.28 3.81
CA ASP A 188 -5.61 8.56 4.89
C ASP A 188 -4.14 8.30 4.60
N TYR A 189 -3.76 8.03 3.33
CA TYR A 189 -2.39 7.76 2.88
C TYR A 189 -2.12 8.35 1.50
N LEU A 190 -0.88 8.79 1.28
CA LEU A 190 -0.34 9.10 -0.05
C LEU A 190 0.63 7.99 -0.48
N ALA A 191 0.44 7.42 -1.67
CA ALA A 191 1.44 6.56 -2.29
C ALA A 191 2.27 7.39 -3.28
N LEU A 192 3.60 7.44 -3.07
CA LEU A 192 4.53 8.20 -3.88
C LEU A 192 5.21 7.29 -4.90
N SER A 193 4.97 7.55 -6.19
CA SER A 193 5.52 6.76 -7.31
C SER A 193 6.96 7.14 -7.62
N PHE A 194 7.72 6.18 -8.16
CA PHE A 194 9.09 6.33 -8.66
C PHE A 194 10.09 6.86 -7.62
N VAL A 195 9.92 6.49 -6.35
CA VAL A 195 10.87 6.80 -5.28
C VAL A 195 12.23 6.19 -5.62
N ARG A 196 13.30 6.94 -5.43
CA ARG A 196 14.69 6.53 -5.67
C ARG A 196 15.48 6.46 -4.36
N ASP A 197 15.22 7.41 -3.47
CA ASP A 197 15.90 7.54 -2.18
C ASP A 197 15.02 8.29 -1.16
N LYS A 198 15.56 8.51 0.05
CA LYS A 198 14.87 9.23 1.13
C LYS A 198 14.51 10.67 0.80
N ASP A 199 15.30 11.34 -0.05
CA ASP A 199 15.14 12.77 -0.34
C ASP A 199 13.87 13.01 -1.16
N ASP A 200 13.46 12.06 -1.99
CA ASP A 200 12.20 12.09 -2.72
C ASP A 200 10.99 12.13 -1.75
N ILE A 201 11.05 11.36 -0.67
CA ILE A 201 10.00 11.32 0.36
C ILE A 201 10.02 12.61 1.20
N ILE A 202 11.20 13.10 1.55
CA ILE A 202 11.36 14.36 2.30
C ILE A 202 10.80 15.52 1.49
N ALA A 203 11.01 15.55 0.17
CA ALA A 203 10.43 16.55 -0.72
C ALA A 203 8.89 16.50 -0.68
N ALA A 204 8.27 15.33 -0.79
CA ALA A 204 6.82 15.18 -0.71
C ALA A 204 6.27 15.63 0.68
N LYS A 205 6.97 15.27 1.77
CA LYS A 205 6.63 15.72 3.12
C LYS A 205 6.71 17.23 3.28
N SER A 206 7.64 17.91 2.60
CA SER A 206 7.74 19.36 2.64
C SER A 206 6.51 20.05 2.06
N TYR A 207 5.95 19.52 0.96
CA TYR A 207 4.68 20.02 0.40
C TYR A 207 3.49 19.73 1.31
N LEU A 208 3.41 18.54 1.93
CA LEU A 208 2.38 18.26 2.93
C LEU A 208 2.41 19.29 4.05
N LYS A 209 3.60 19.58 4.59
CA LYS A 209 3.78 20.59 5.65
C LYS A 209 3.38 22.00 5.17
N GLN A 210 3.70 22.37 3.93
CA GLN A 210 3.30 23.63 3.32
C GLN A 210 1.77 23.80 3.28
N PHE A 211 1.03 22.70 3.07
CA PHE A 211 -0.44 22.70 3.05
C PHE A 211 -1.07 22.37 4.42
N ASN A 212 -0.29 22.38 5.51
CA ASN A 212 -0.74 22.01 6.86
C ASN A 212 -1.33 20.59 6.95
N GLY A 213 -0.82 19.66 6.13
CA GLY A 213 -1.25 18.27 6.11
C GLY A 213 -0.30 17.36 6.90
N ASP A 214 -0.88 16.28 7.47
CA ASP A 214 -0.16 15.21 8.16
C ASP A 214 -0.66 13.85 7.62
N ILE A 215 -0.38 13.62 6.32
CA ILE A 215 -0.78 12.38 5.64
C ILE A 215 0.45 11.47 5.55
N PRO A 216 0.38 10.23 6.09
CA PRO A 216 1.45 9.23 5.97
C PRO A 216 1.77 8.91 4.51
N ILE A 217 3.07 8.79 4.19
CA ILE A 217 3.54 8.48 2.85
C ILE A 217 3.94 7.00 2.75
N ILE A 218 3.38 6.32 1.74
CA ILE A 218 3.77 4.99 1.31
C ILE A 218 4.72 5.14 0.12
N ALA A 219 5.98 4.71 0.29
CA ALA A 219 6.96 4.74 -0.79
C ALA A 219 6.73 3.55 -1.74
N LYS A 220 6.54 3.82 -3.03
CA LYS A 220 6.43 2.76 -4.04
C LYS A 220 7.83 2.37 -4.52
N ILE A 221 8.17 1.11 -4.32
CA ILE A 221 9.45 0.53 -4.72
C ILE A 221 9.27 -0.03 -6.13
N GLU A 222 9.67 0.79 -7.10
CA GLU A 222 9.49 0.59 -8.53
C GLU A 222 10.82 0.61 -9.29
N LYS A 223 11.89 1.09 -8.65
CA LYS A 223 13.19 1.33 -9.28
C LYS A 223 14.32 0.59 -8.59
N PRO A 224 15.38 0.18 -9.33
CA PRO A 224 16.58 -0.43 -8.75
C PRO A 224 17.19 0.41 -7.63
N GLN A 225 17.25 1.75 -7.82
CA GLN A 225 17.79 2.68 -6.83
C GLN A 225 17.00 2.64 -5.51
N ALA A 226 15.67 2.45 -5.57
CA ALA A 226 14.85 2.32 -4.36
C ALA A 226 15.18 1.02 -3.60
N VAL A 227 15.51 -0.05 -4.34
CA VAL A 227 15.92 -1.33 -3.73
C VAL A 227 17.28 -1.19 -3.04
N GLU A 228 18.24 -0.48 -3.67
CA GLU A 228 19.55 -0.20 -3.09
C GLU A 228 19.46 0.72 -1.86
N ASN A 229 18.56 1.71 -1.88
CA ASN A 229 18.37 2.70 -0.82
C ASN A 229 17.25 2.32 0.18
N LEU A 230 16.82 1.06 0.19
CA LEU A 230 15.62 0.60 0.90
C LEU A 230 15.63 0.96 2.39
N GLU A 231 16.75 0.80 3.08
CA GLU A 231 16.88 1.11 4.50
C GLU A 231 16.63 2.60 4.78
N SER A 232 17.26 3.49 4.00
CA SER A 232 17.08 4.94 4.15
C SER A 232 15.64 5.39 3.83
N ILE A 233 14.99 4.74 2.87
CA ILE A 233 13.57 4.94 2.53
C ILE A 233 12.68 4.52 3.70
N MET A 234 12.92 3.34 4.29
CA MET A 234 12.17 2.83 5.44
C MET A 234 12.20 3.78 6.64
N HIS A 235 13.31 4.47 6.87
CA HIS A 235 13.43 5.41 7.99
C HIS A 235 12.53 6.63 7.86
N VAL A 236 12.28 7.11 6.65
CA VAL A 236 11.52 8.35 6.41
C VAL A 236 10.12 8.13 5.89
N SER A 237 9.74 6.93 5.43
CA SER A 237 8.39 6.60 4.99
C SER A 237 7.55 6.00 6.11
N GLU A 238 6.23 6.05 6.01
CA GLU A 238 5.31 5.40 6.94
C GLU A 238 4.86 4.01 6.48
N GLY A 239 5.19 3.63 5.25
CA GLY A 239 4.95 2.31 4.66
C GLY A 239 5.63 2.18 3.31
N VAL A 240 5.60 0.98 2.75
CA VAL A 240 6.12 0.73 1.41
C VAL A 240 5.16 -0.11 0.58
N MET A 241 5.25 0.04 -0.73
CA MET A 241 4.50 -0.76 -1.70
C MET A 241 5.46 -1.41 -2.69
N VAL A 242 5.39 -2.72 -2.82
CA VAL A 242 6.07 -3.48 -3.88
C VAL A 242 5.20 -3.39 -5.13
N ALA A 243 5.52 -2.47 -6.03
CA ALA A 243 4.79 -2.26 -7.28
C ALA A 243 5.42 -3.10 -8.40
N ARG A 244 5.06 -4.39 -8.43
CA ARG A 244 5.74 -5.42 -9.22
C ARG A 244 5.69 -5.19 -10.73
N GLY A 245 4.63 -4.56 -11.23
CA GLY A 245 4.47 -4.23 -12.64
C GLY A 245 5.57 -3.28 -13.13
N ASP A 246 5.72 -2.12 -12.48
CA ASP A 246 6.76 -1.14 -12.83
C ASP A 246 8.16 -1.66 -12.47
N LEU A 247 8.31 -2.31 -11.30
CA LEU A 247 9.59 -2.89 -10.87
C LEU A 247 10.09 -3.95 -11.87
N GLY A 248 9.20 -4.83 -12.38
CA GLY A 248 9.56 -5.87 -13.35
C GLY A 248 9.95 -5.35 -14.74
N ILE A 249 9.67 -4.08 -15.03
CA ILE A 249 10.18 -3.40 -16.22
C ILE A 249 11.58 -2.83 -15.96
N GLU A 250 11.82 -2.33 -14.75
CA GLU A 250 13.07 -1.68 -14.35
C GLU A 250 14.17 -2.67 -13.95
N ILE A 251 13.81 -3.87 -13.48
CA ILE A 251 14.73 -4.99 -13.21
C ILE A 251 14.33 -6.21 -14.04
N SER A 252 15.18 -7.22 -14.10
CA SER A 252 14.83 -8.48 -14.78
C SER A 252 13.67 -9.20 -14.07
N PRO A 253 12.63 -9.66 -14.80
CA PRO A 253 11.43 -10.26 -14.19
C PRO A 253 11.71 -11.42 -13.23
N GLU A 254 12.73 -12.21 -13.49
CA GLU A 254 13.15 -13.34 -12.64
C GLU A 254 13.68 -12.89 -11.27
N LEU A 255 14.08 -11.63 -11.10
CA LEU A 255 14.54 -11.07 -9.84
C LEU A 255 13.39 -10.51 -8.99
N VAL A 256 12.24 -10.20 -9.58
CA VAL A 256 11.09 -9.60 -8.88
C VAL A 256 10.68 -10.39 -7.63
N PRO A 257 10.51 -11.74 -7.67
CA PRO A 257 10.13 -12.50 -6.49
C PRO A 257 11.14 -12.42 -5.34
N ILE A 258 12.43 -12.37 -5.66
CA ILE A 258 13.51 -12.27 -4.65
C ILE A 258 13.50 -10.87 -4.04
N VAL A 259 13.39 -9.83 -4.86
CA VAL A 259 13.31 -8.44 -4.41
C VAL A 259 12.05 -8.20 -3.58
N GLN A 260 10.90 -8.75 -3.95
CA GLN A 260 9.67 -8.71 -3.15
C GLN A 260 9.90 -9.25 -1.74
N LYS A 261 10.47 -10.46 -1.62
CA LYS A 261 10.77 -11.07 -0.32
C LYS A 261 11.70 -10.21 0.53
N ASN A 262 12.72 -9.62 -0.09
CA ASN A 262 13.65 -8.72 0.59
C ASN A 262 12.94 -7.44 1.09
N ILE A 263 12.09 -6.82 0.27
CA ILE A 263 11.33 -5.63 0.67
C ILE A 263 10.38 -5.95 1.83
N ILE A 264 9.61 -7.05 1.73
CA ILE A 264 8.67 -7.48 2.79
C ILE A 264 9.42 -7.75 4.09
N HIS A 265 10.55 -8.46 4.03
CA HIS A 265 11.39 -8.74 5.18
C HIS A 265 11.88 -7.45 5.86
N ASN A 266 12.47 -6.54 5.10
CA ASN A 266 12.97 -5.27 5.63
C ASN A 266 11.85 -4.40 6.19
N ALA A 267 10.68 -4.33 5.53
CA ALA A 267 9.52 -3.59 6.03
C ALA A 267 9.07 -4.12 7.40
N ASN A 268 9.03 -5.44 7.59
CA ASN A 268 8.68 -6.05 8.86
C ASN A 268 9.72 -5.75 9.95
N ILE A 269 11.02 -5.81 9.64
CA ILE A 269 12.11 -5.44 10.58
C ILE A 269 11.98 -3.97 11.02
N HIS A 270 11.67 -3.06 10.08
CA HIS A 270 11.51 -1.64 10.35
C HIS A 270 10.09 -1.28 10.86
N ARG A 271 9.23 -2.27 11.12
CA ARG A 271 7.85 -2.10 11.61
C ARG A 271 6.98 -1.23 10.70
N LYS A 272 7.26 -1.23 9.39
CA LYS A 272 6.48 -0.50 8.39
C LYS A 272 5.46 -1.43 7.74
N PRO A 273 4.22 -0.95 7.47
CA PRO A 273 3.28 -1.74 6.68
C PRO A 273 3.81 -1.88 5.26
N VAL A 274 3.62 -3.06 4.69
CA VAL A 274 4.00 -3.38 3.32
C VAL A 274 2.81 -3.87 2.51
N ILE A 275 2.67 -3.31 1.31
CA ILE A 275 1.64 -3.65 0.34
C ILE A 275 2.29 -4.40 -0.81
N THR A 276 1.77 -5.58 -1.17
CA THR A 276 2.14 -6.25 -2.42
C THR A 276 1.09 -5.92 -3.48
N ALA A 277 1.54 -5.34 -4.59
CA ALA A 277 0.68 -4.72 -5.58
C ALA A 277 0.98 -5.18 -7.00
N THR A 278 -0.02 -5.05 -7.86
CA THR A 278 -0.02 -5.32 -9.32
C THR A 278 0.13 -6.80 -9.70
N GLN A 279 -0.55 -7.21 -10.75
CA GLN A 279 -0.48 -8.57 -11.31
C GLN A 279 -0.80 -9.66 -10.25
N MET A 280 -1.81 -9.39 -9.39
CA MET A 280 -2.20 -10.34 -8.33
C MET A 280 -3.20 -11.38 -8.86
N LEU A 281 -4.33 -10.93 -9.38
CA LEU A 281 -5.39 -11.74 -10.00
C LEU A 281 -5.77 -11.17 -11.38
N GLU A 282 -4.78 -10.77 -12.16
CA GLU A 282 -4.95 -9.97 -13.38
C GLU A 282 -5.88 -10.62 -14.40
N SER A 283 -5.88 -11.95 -14.51
CA SER A 283 -6.82 -12.67 -15.38
C SER A 283 -8.28 -12.43 -15.02
N MET A 284 -8.57 -12.07 -13.73
CA MET A 284 -9.93 -11.75 -13.28
C MET A 284 -10.43 -10.39 -13.76
N ILE A 285 -9.65 -9.62 -14.50
CA ILE A 285 -10.17 -8.49 -15.29
C ILE A 285 -11.25 -8.98 -16.28
N GLU A 286 -11.00 -10.13 -16.94
CA GLU A 286 -11.87 -10.68 -17.97
C GLU A 286 -12.46 -12.06 -17.62
N GLN A 287 -11.92 -12.74 -16.61
CA GLN A 287 -12.34 -14.09 -16.22
C GLN A 287 -12.93 -14.13 -14.81
N PRO A 288 -13.96 -14.95 -14.54
CA PRO A 288 -14.57 -15.03 -13.21
C PRO A 288 -13.71 -15.76 -12.17
N LEU A 289 -12.65 -16.45 -12.59
CA LEU A 289 -11.72 -17.20 -11.74
C LEU A 289 -10.28 -16.92 -12.13
N PRO A 290 -9.35 -16.86 -11.17
CA PRO A 290 -7.94 -16.66 -11.46
C PRO A 290 -7.29 -17.94 -11.98
N THR A 291 -6.11 -17.80 -12.54
CA THR A 291 -5.24 -18.93 -12.83
C THR A 291 -4.66 -19.50 -11.53
N ARG A 292 -4.19 -20.76 -11.58
CA ARG A 292 -3.52 -21.39 -10.43
C ARG A 292 -2.21 -20.67 -10.07
N ALA A 293 -1.52 -20.09 -11.04
CA ALA A 293 -0.29 -19.33 -10.83
C ALA A 293 -0.57 -18.05 -10.04
N GLU A 294 -1.63 -17.31 -10.38
CA GLU A 294 -2.04 -16.11 -9.65
C GLU A 294 -2.47 -16.42 -8.22
N ALA A 295 -3.29 -17.47 -8.02
CA ALA A 295 -3.67 -17.88 -6.67
C ALA A 295 -2.45 -18.28 -5.81
N SER A 296 -1.46 -18.97 -6.42
CA SER A 296 -0.19 -19.30 -5.76
C SER A 296 0.64 -18.05 -5.46
N ASP A 297 0.67 -17.07 -6.34
CA ASP A 297 1.42 -15.82 -6.16
C ASP A 297 0.86 -14.99 -5.00
N VAL A 298 -0.47 -14.82 -4.94
CA VAL A 298 -1.14 -14.17 -3.80
C VAL A 298 -0.82 -14.90 -2.50
N ALA A 299 -0.94 -16.23 -2.48
CA ALA A 299 -0.63 -17.03 -1.30
C ALA A 299 0.83 -16.83 -0.84
N ASN A 300 1.79 -16.83 -1.78
CA ASN A 300 3.20 -16.59 -1.47
C ASN A 300 3.46 -15.19 -0.89
N ALA A 301 2.84 -14.13 -1.43
CA ALA A 301 2.96 -12.79 -0.88
C ALA A 301 2.49 -12.71 0.58
N ILE A 302 1.40 -13.41 0.92
CA ILE A 302 0.88 -13.49 2.28
C ILE A 302 1.83 -14.31 3.18
N ILE A 303 2.32 -15.45 2.71
CA ILE A 303 3.31 -16.29 3.42
C ILE A 303 4.60 -15.52 3.68
N ASP A 304 5.03 -14.66 2.76
CA ASP A 304 6.19 -13.79 2.91
C ASP A 304 6.01 -12.74 4.02
N GLY A 305 4.76 -12.49 4.46
CA GLY A 305 4.44 -11.60 5.56
C GLY A 305 3.98 -10.20 5.15
N THR A 306 3.42 -10.02 3.95
CA THR A 306 2.80 -8.74 3.55
C THR A 306 1.66 -8.35 4.51
N ASP A 307 1.42 -7.04 4.70
CA ASP A 307 0.29 -6.56 5.50
C ASP A 307 -0.99 -6.45 4.67
N ALA A 308 -0.81 -6.07 3.41
CA ALA A 308 -1.93 -5.92 2.48
C ALA A 308 -1.58 -6.40 1.08
N VAL A 309 -2.59 -6.83 0.36
CA VAL A 309 -2.54 -7.18 -1.06
C VAL A 309 -3.47 -6.26 -1.84
N MET A 310 -3.08 -5.86 -3.05
CA MET A 310 -3.79 -4.83 -3.81
C MET A 310 -4.27 -5.35 -5.16
N LEU A 311 -5.56 -5.15 -5.44
CA LEU A 311 -6.20 -5.32 -6.74
C LEU A 311 -6.17 -3.97 -7.47
N SER A 312 -5.75 -3.97 -8.72
CA SER A 312 -5.60 -2.79 -9.59
C SER A 312 -6.67 -2.78 -10.69
N GLY A 313 -6.36 -3.30 -11.87
CA GLY A 313 -7.27 -3.42 -12.99
C GLY A 313 -8.48 -4.29 -12.69
N GLU A 314 -8.30 -5.34 -11.87
CA GLU A 314 -9.31 -6.32 -11.48
C GLU A 314 -10.55 -5.65 -10.87
N THR A 315 -10.34 -4.61 -10.06
CA THR A 315 -11.44 -3.86 -9.43
C THR A 315 -11.73 -2.53 -10.12
N ALA A 316 -10.76 -1.91 -10.80
CA ALA A 316 -10.96 -0.60 -11.42
C ALA A 316 -11.74 -0.65 -12.74
N VAL A 317 -11.46 -1.63 -13.59
CA VAL A 317 -12.04 -1.77 -14.94
C VAL A 317 -12.51 -3.19 -15.24
N GLY A 318 -12.24 -4.15 -14.35
CA GLY A 318 -12.59 -5.56 -14.55
C GLY A 318 -14.09 -5.81 -14.60
N GLN A 319 -14.47 -6.93 -15.19
CA GLN A 319 -15.85 -7.40 -15.28
C GLN A 319 -16.33 -8.05 -13.98
N TYR A 320 -15.40 -8.49 -13.12
CA TYR A 320 -15.65 -9.28 -11.91
C TYR A 320 -15.03 -8.66 -10.64
N PRO A 321 -15.29 -7.36 -10.34
CA PRO A 321 -14.60 -6.66 -9.26
C PRO A 321 -14.90 -7.26 -7.87
N THR A 322 -16.15 -7.65 -7.59
CA THR A 322 -16.56 -8.22 -6.31
C THR A 322 -15.97 -9.61 -6.12
N GLU A 323 -16.04 -10.45 -7.15
CA GLU A 323 -15.50 -11.82 -7.17
C GLU A 323 -13.97 -11.83 -6.99
N ALA A 324 -13.27 -10.82 -7.53
CA ALA A 324 -11.84 -10.67 -7.35
C ALA A 324 -11.48 -10.39 -5.86
N VAL A 325 -12.22 -9.53 -5.18
CA VAL A 325 -12.05 -9.28 -3.73
C VAL A 325 -12.40 -10.54 -2.92
N GLU A 326 -13.50 -11.23 -3.25
CA GLU A 326 -13.88 -12.49 -2.58
C GLU A 326 -12.82 -13.59 -2.76
N MET A 327 -12.26 -13.71 -3.97
CA MET A 327 -11.20 -14.68 -4.25
C MET A 327 -9.94 -14.36 -3.45
N MET A 328 -9.54 -13.08 -3.42
CA MET A 328 -8.42 -12.62 -2.60
C MET A 328 -8.64 -12.95 -1.12
N ALA A 329 -9.86 -12.71 -0.62
CA ALA A 329 -10.28 -13.02 0.74
C ALA A 329 -10.20 -14.53 1.05
N LYS A 330 -10.66 -15.37 0.13
CA LYS A 330 -10.60 -16.85 0.26
C LYS A 330 -9.16 -17.35 0.30
N ILE A 331 -8.28 -16.82 -0.56
CA ILE A 331 -6.86 -17.19 -0.57
C ILE A 331 -6.21 -16.78 0.76
N ALA A 332 -6.42 -15.53 1.21
CA ALA A 332 -5.88 -15.04 2.47
C ALA A 332 -6.34 -15.88 3.66
N THR A 333 -7.64 -16.17 3.77
CA THR A 333 -8.20 -17.03 4.82
C THR A 333 -7.53 -18.41 4.85
N ASN A 334 -7.39 -19.06 3.70
CA ASN A 334 -6.80 -20.40 3.63
C ASN A 334 -5.32 -20.40 4.03
N VAL A 335 -4.55 -19.40 3.62
CA VAL A 335 -3.14 -19.26 4.03
C VAL A 335 -3.04 -19.03 5.54
N GLU A 336 -3.86 -18.16 6.10
CA GLU A 336 -3.84 -17.83 7.53
C GLU A 336 -4.23 -19.00 8.43
N ILE A 337 -5.18 -19.83 7.99
CA ILE A 337 -5.58 -21.07 8.70
C ILE A 337 -4.47 -22.13 8.64
N SER A 338 -3.75 -22.20 7.51
CA SER A 338 -2.71 -23.23 7.32
C SER A 338 -1.45 -23.03 8.20
N ASN A 339 -1.29 -21.86 8.82
CA ASN A 339 -0.11 -21.48 9.61
C ASN A 339 1.24 -21.64 8.88
N LEU A 340 1.23 -21.63 7.54
CA LEU A 340 2.45 -21.81 6.71
C LEU A 340 3.37 -20.58 6.71
N GLY A 341 2.93 -19.44 7.23
CA GLY A 341 3.75 -18.23 7.29
C GLY A 341 4.78 -18.27 8.42
N ASN A 342 6.05 -18.00 8.11
CA ASN A 342 7.10 -17.76 9.11
C ASN A 342 6.91 -16.38 9.75
N PHE A 343 5.85 -16.18 10.52
CA PHE A 343 5.49 -14.90 11.15
C PHE A 343 6.31 -14.59 12.42
N ASN A 344 7.22 -15.47 12.83
CA ASN A 344 7.99 -15.36 14.10
C ASN A 344 9.19 -14.40 14.04
N GLN A 345 9.24 -13.47 13.10
CA GLN A 345 10.30 -12.47 13.10
C GLN A 345 9.96 -11.37 14.12
N VAL A 346 10.58 -11.43 15.29
CA VAL A 346 10.51 -10.33 16.25
C VAL A 346 11.22 -9.12 15.61
N PRO A 347 10.52 -8.01 15.39
CA PRO A 347 11.14 -6.81 14.82
C PRO A 347 12.30 -6.35 15.69
N LYS A 348 13.38 -5.82 15.07
CA LYS A 348 14.50 -5.26 15.81
C LYS A 348 14.00 -4.22 16.82
N ILE A 349 14.52 -4.33 18.05
CA ILE A 349 14.25 -3.36 19.11
C ILE A 349 15.00 -2.07 18.74
N GLY A 350 14.30 -0.92 18.75
CA GLY A 350 14.95 0.40 18.66
C GLY A 350 15.83 0.65 19.88
N ASP A 351 16.77 1.56 19.78
CA ASP A 351 17.69 1.92 20.86
C ASP A 351 17.03 2.87 21.93
N ASP A 352 15.80 3.31 21.71
CA ASP A 352 15.05 4.15 22.66
C ASP A 352 14.50 3.31 23.81
N VAL A 353 14.78 3.73 25.06
CA VAL A 353 14.33 3.06 26.30
C VAL A 353 12.81 2.87 26.33
N TYR A 354 12.03 3.83 25.83
CA TYR A 354 10.56 3.73 25.79
C TYR A 354 10.06 2.71 24.75
N GLU A 355 10.81 2.51 23.67
CA GLU A 355 10.53 1.44 22.73
C GLU A 355 10.84 0.06 23.33
N LEU A 356 11.90 -0.05 24.15
CA LEU A 356 12.25 -1.27 24.87
C LEU A 356 11.13 -1.72 25.82
N ASP A 357 10.57 -0.81 26.63
CA ASP A 357 9.47 -1.13 27.54
C ASP A 357 8.23 -1.62 26.78
N SER A 358 7.83 -0.89 25.75
CA SER A 358 6.69 -1.27 24.89
C SER A 358 6.92 -2.63 24.23
N GLN A 359 8.14 -2.90 23.75
CA GLN A 359 8.51 -4.17 23.13
C GLN A 359 8.48 -5.31 24.15
N ALA A 360 8.93 -5.08 25.38
CA ALA A 360 8.91 -6.08 26.44
C ALA A 360 7.46 -6.53 26.75
N ILE A 361 6.53 -5.57 26.84
CA ILE A 361 5.10 -5.85 27.05
C ILE A 361 4.53 -6.63 25.88
N VAL A 362 4.77 -6.21 24.64
CA VAL A 362 4.29 -6.91 23.45
C VAL A 362 4.86 -8.34 23.39
N SER A 363 6.15 -8.51 23.71
CA SER A 363 6.77 -9.84 23.76
C SER A 363 6.14 -10.75 24.82
N ALA A 364 5.76 -10.18 25.97
CA ALA A 364 5.04 -10.90 27.01
C ALA A 364 3.64 -11.33 26.50
N ILE A 365 2.89 -10.42 25.86
CA ILE A 365 1.59 -10.70 25.27
C ILE A 365 1.68 -11.87 24.29
N ILE A 366 2.61 -11.82 23.33
CA ILE A 366 2.78 -12.88 22.33
C ILE A 366 3.04 -14.25 22.97
N LYS A 367 3.84 -14.30 24.03
CA LYS A 367 4.12 -15.54 24.77
C LYS A 367 2.90 -16.05 25.57
N MET A 368 2.04 -15.15 26.05
CA MET A 368 0.85 -15.54 26.82
C MET A 368 -0.25 -16.15 25.95
N ILE A 369 -0.33 -15.80 24.67
CA ILE A 369 -1.42 -16.24 23.78
C ILE A 369 -1.61 -17.77 23.81
N PRO A 370 -0.60 -18.61 23.57
CA PRO A 370 -0.78 -20.06 23.59
C PRO A 370 -0.97 -20.64 24.99
N GLU A 371 -0.49 -19.95 26.05
CA GLU A 371 -0.48 -20.48 27.41
C GLU A 371 -1.86 -20.39 28.10
N VAL A 372 -2.66 -19.38 27.76
CA VAL A 372 -3.93 -19.07 28.45
C VAL A 372 -5.14 -18.99 27.51
N GLU A 373 -5.02 -19.50 26.31
CA GLU A 373 -6.12 -19.57 25.30
C GLU A 373 -6.77 -18.20 25.05
N ILE A 374 -5.97 -17.21 24.68
CA ILE A 374 -6.44 -15.86 24.38
C ILE A 374 -7.22 -15.85 23.06
N ALA A 375 -8.45 -15.30 23.06
CA ALA A 375 -9.29 -15.14 21.87
C ALA A 375 -8.92 -13.91 21.05
N ALA A 376 -8.54 -12.79 21.71
CA ALA A 376 -8.14 -11.56 21.04
C ALA A 376 -7.21 -10.68 21.93
N ILE A 377 -6.49 -9.77 21.28
CA ILE A 377 -5.77 -8.67 21.95
C ILE A 377 -6.59 -7.40 21.76
N VAL A 378 -6.86 -6.67 22.84
CA VAL A 378 -7.53 -5.37 22.82
C VAL A 378 -6.50 -4.27 23.03
N ALA A 379 -6.21 -3.49 21.99
CA ALA A 379 -5.22 -2.44 22.02
C ALA A 379 -5.87 -1.07 22.18
N LEU A 380 -5.75 -0.46 23.36
CA LEU A 380 -6.18 0.92 23.59
C LEU A 380 -5.12 1.87 23.03
N THR A 381 -5.47 2.71 22.06
CA THR A 381 -4.47 3.50 21.37
C THR A 381 -5.01 4.83 20.87
N ARG A 382 -4.27 5.91 21.12
CA ARG A 382 -4.61 7.26 20.65
C ARG A 382 -4.03 7.55 19.26
N THR A 383 -2.81 7.06 18.98
CA THR A 383 -2.08 7.33 17.73
C THR A 383 -1.93 6.10 16.84
N GLY A 384 -2.46 4.98 17.29
CA GLY A 384 -2.26 3.68 16.64
C GLY A 384 -0.96 2.95 17.04
N TYR A 385 -0.08 3.55 17.86
CA TYR A 385 1.25 3.01 18.15
C TYR A 385 1.21 1.58 18.71
N THR A 386 0.46 1.34 19.80
CA THR A 386 0.34 0.01 20.43
C THR A 386 -0.20 -1.04 19.45
N ALA A 387 -1.25 -0.70 18.71
CA ALA A 387 -1.86 -1.61 17.73
C ALA A 387 -0.87 -1.96 16.60
N LYS A 388 -0.14 -0.96 16.06
CA LYS A 388 0.89 -1.17 15.03
C LYS A 388 2.01 -2.07 15.53
N LEU A 389 2.49 -1.87 16.76
CA LEU A 389 3.55 -2.67 17.37
C LEU A 389 3.12 -4.14 17.53
N LEU A 390 1.88 -4.37 18.00
CA LEU A 390 1.28 -5.69 18.09
C LEU A 390 1.14 -6.35 16.71
N SER A 391 0.61 -5.62 15.72
CA SER A 391 0.45 -6.12 14.35
C SER A 391 1.75 -6.62 13.76
N LYS A 392 2.84 -5.89 13.98
CA LYS A 392 4.16 -6.26 13.45
C LYS A 392 4.81 -7.44 14.17
N SER A 393 4.27 -7.84 15.30
CA SER A 393 4.64 -9.10 15.98
C SER A 393 3.81 -10.30 15.47
N LYS A 394 2.89 -10.09 14.53
CA LYS A 394 2.08 -11.11 13.84
C LYS A 394 1.45 -12.15 14.81
N PRO A 395 0.63 -11.71 15.80
CA PRO A 395 0.00 -12.64 16.74
C PRO A 395 -0.92 -13.63 16.03
N THR A 396 -1.08 -14.82 16.59
CA THR A 396 -2.00 -15.84 16.04
C THR A 396 -3.46 -15.44 16.18
N VAL A 397 -3.76 -14.55 17.15
CA VAL A 397 -5.11 -14.04 17.44
C VAL A 397 -5.32 -12.63 16.87
N PRO A 398 -6.57 -12.20 16.66
CA PRO A 398 -6.90 -10.86 16.18
C PRO A 398 -6.52 -9.75 17.16
N ILE A 399 -6.31 -8.55 16.62
CA ILE A 399 -6.07 -7.32 17.39
C ILE A 399 -7.28 -6.40 17.20
N ILE A 400 -8.07 -6.18 18.25
CA ILE A 400 -9.12 -5.16 18.26
C ILE A 400 -8.48 -3.87 18.77
N SER A 401 -8.37 -2.87 17.91
CA SER A 401 -7.82 -1.57 18.33
C SER A 401 -8.94 -0.61 18.67
N ILE A 402 -8.93 -0.06 19.88
CA ILE A 402 -9.91 0.90 20.35
C ILE A 402 -9.25 2.29 20.35
N SER A 403 -9.88 3.26 19.67
CA SER A 403 -9.43 4.66 19.59
C SER A 403 -10.63 5.60 19.58
N ASP A 404 -10.43 6.81 20.09
CA ASP A 404 -11.38 7.92 20.02
C ASP A 404 -11.26 8.73 18.71
N ASP A 405 -10.17 8.56 17.97
CA ASP A 405 -9.90 9.24 16.70
C ASP A 405 -10.27 8.33 15.50
N GLU A 406 -11.27 8.78 14.73
CA GLU A 406 -11.74 8.07 13.55
C GLU A 406 -10.68 7.95 12.46
N ARG A 407 -9.82 8.95 12.29
CA ARG A 407 -8.71 8.91 11.32
C ARG A 407 -7.72 7.82 11.69
N VAL A 408 -7.44 7.65 12.99
CA VAL A 408 -6.61 6.55 13.48
C VAL A 408 -7.27 5.20 13.19
N CYS A 409 -8.58 5.07 13.43
CA CYS A 409 -9.32 3.84 13.09
C CYS A 409 -9.21 3.51 11.59
N ARG A 410 -9.44 4.49 10.71
CA ARG A 410 -9.30 4.27 9.26
C ARG A 410 -7.88 3.85 8.87
N ARG A 411 -6.86 4.57 9.37
CA ARG A 411 -5.45 4.31 9.06
C ARG A 411 -4.97 2.94 9.55
N LEU A 412 -5.48 2.45 10.66
CA LEU A 412 -5.10 1.15 11.20
C LEU A 412 -5.55 -0.04 10.31
N ASN A 413 -6.48 0.19 9.39
CA ASN A 413 -6.86 -0.83 8.40
C ASN A 413 -5.74 -1.24 7.42
N LEU A 414 -4.64 -0.49 7.34
CA LEU A 414 -3.49 -0.90 6.53
C LEU A 414 -2.63 -1.97 7.22
N PHE A 415 -2.82 -2.17 8.53
CA PHE A 415 -1.98 -3.07 9.31
C PHE A 415 -2.62 -4.45 9.46
N TRP A 416 -1.82 -5.47 9.26
CA TRP A 416 -2.20 -6.87 9.38
C TRP A 416 -2.86 -7.19 10.73
N GLY A 417 -3.96 -7.92 10.72
CA GLY A 417 -4.62 -8.46 11.91
C GLY A 417 -5.34 -7.42 12.78
N ILE A 418 -5.34 -6.12 12.43
CA ILE A 418 -6.02 -5.08 13.21
C ILE A 418 -7.48 -4.92 12.78
N TYR A 419 -8.37 -4.83 13.77
CA TYR A 419 -9.77 -4.44 13.65
C TYR A 419 -10.01 -3.19 14.47
N PRO A 420 -10.17 -2.04 13.81
CA PRO A 420 -10.40 -0.78 14.51
C PRO A 420 -11.83 -0.68 15.01
N TYR A 421 -11.98 -0.18 16.22
CA TYR A 421 -13.23 0.18 16.84
C TYR A 421 -13.14 1.60 17.43
N LYS A 422 -14.19 2.42 17.24
CA LYS A 422 -14.22 3.78 17.76
C LYS A 422 -14.97 3.83 19.08
N MET A 423 -14.29 4.23 20.15
CA MET A 423 -14.88 4.43 21.46
C MET A 423 -14.18 5.58 22.17
N THR A 424 -14.91 6.39 22.93
CA THR A 424 -14.32 7.43 23.76
C THR A 424 -13.55 6.79 24.89
N LEU A 425 -12.26 7.12 24.98
CA LEU A 425 -11.38 6.60 26.02
C LEU A 425 -11.11 7.65 27.10
N GLN A 426 -11.27 7.27 28.37
CA GLN A 426 -10.95 8.14 29.50
C GLN A 426 -9.44 8.18 29.78
N PRO A 427 -8.90 9.24 30.41
CA PRO A 427 -7.47 9.34 30.69
C PRO A 427 -6.88 8.19 31.51
N ASN A 428 -7.66 7.64 32.43
CA ASN A 428 -7.26 6.54 33.29
C ASN A 428 -8.12 5.31 32.98
N PHE A 429 -7.53 4.13 33.15
CA PHE A 429 -8.25 2.86 33.02
C PHE A 429 -9.06 2.59 34.28
N THR A 430 -10.39 2.76 34.18
CA THR A 430 -11.33 2.57 35.29
C THR A 430 -12.15 1.28 35.14
N GLU A 431 -12.83 0.86 36.23
CA GLU A 431 -13.75 -0.29 36.17
C GLU A 431 -14.98 0.02 35.27
N GLU A 432 -15.42 1.27 35.19
CA GLU A 432 -16.49 1.70 34.30
C GLU A 432 -16.07 1.56 32.84
N MET A 433 -14.87 2.01 32.53
CA MET A 433 -14.30 1.85 31.18
C MET A 433 -14.14 0.38 30.80
N LEU A 434 -13.71 -0.47 31.76
CA LEU A 434 -13.62 -1.90 31.53
C LEU A 434 -14.99 -2.54 31.23
N LYS A 435 -16.05 -2.13 31.97
CA LYS A 435 -17.43 -2.58 31.70
C LYS A 435 -17.91 -2.17 30.32
N GLU A 436 -17.59 -0.97 29.90
CA GLU A 436 -17.96 -0.48 28.58
C GLU A 436 -17.23 -1.28 27.48
N ILE A 437 -15.92 -1.49 27.61
CA ILE A 437 -15.13 -2.33 26.70
C ILE A 437 -15.72 -3.75 26.65
N ASP A 438 -15.97 -4.38 27.79
CA ASP A 438 -16.55 -5.72 27.90
C ASP A 438 -17.88 -5.82 27.14
N SER A 439 -18.79 -4.87 27.38
CA SER A 439 -20.08 -4.81 26.72
C SER A 439 -19.97 -4.65 25.20
N VAL A 440 -19.06 -3.79 24.74
CA VAL A 440 -18.83 -3.54 23.31
C VAL A 440 -18.26 -4.79 22.64
N LEU A 441 -17.26 -5.42 23.26
CA LEU A 441 -16.61 -6.60 22.68
C LEU A 441 -17.59 -7.75 22.46
N VAL A 442 -18.46 -8.01 23.44
CA VAL A 442 -19.46 -9.10 23.34
C VAL A 442 -20.60 -8.77 22.37
N LYS A 443 -21.03 -7.50 22.29
CA LYS A 443 -22.18 -7.13 21.46
C LYS A 443 -21.86 -6.85 20.00
N GLU A 444 -20.68 -6.29 19.74
CA GLU A 444 -20.36 -5.68 18.44
C GLU A 444 -19.16 -6.34 17.74
N THR A 445 -18.56 -7.35 18.38
CA THR A 445 -17.47 -8.11 17.75
C THR A 445 -17.82 -9.59 17.61
N PHE A 446 -16.85 -10.38 17.19
CA PHE A 446 -16.95 -11.84 17.06
C PHE A 446 -16.65 -12.60 18.37
N LEU A 447 -16.46 -11.88 19.49
CA LEU A 447 -16.12 -12.47 20.80
C LEU A 447 -17.39 -12.80 21.59
N ASP A 448 -17.32 -13.89 22.34
CA ASP A 448 -18.40 -14.37 23.19
C ASP A 448 -18.09 -14.11 24.68
N SER A 449 -19.16 -14.10 25.50
CA SER A 449 -19.02 -14.11 26.95
C SER A 449 -18.30 -15.37 27.39
N GLY A 450 -17.26 -15.22 28.21
CA GLY A 450 -16.37 -16.31 28.62
C GLY A 450 -15.01 -16.29 27.91
N ASP A 451 -14.90 -15.64 26.77
CA ASP A 451 -13.65 -15.49 26.06
C ASP A 451 -12.61 -14.71 26.91
N LYS A 452 -11.36 -15.14 26.82
CA LYS A 452 -10.24 -14.43 27.46
C LYS A 452 -9.57 -13.49 26.48
N VAL A 453 -9.40 -12.24 26.88
CA VAL A 453 -8.73 -11.21 26.10
C VAL A 453 -7.57 -10.60 26.88
N ILE A 454 -6.56 -10.09 26.18
CA ILE A 454 -5.51 -9.26 26.77
C ILE A 454 -5.80 -7.81 26.40
N ILE A 455 -6.04 -6.96 27.41
CA ILE A 455 -6.19 -5.52 27.23
C ILE A 455 -4.85 -4.86 27.49
N THR A 456 -4.38 -4.02 26.57
CA THR A 456 -3.08 -3.35 26.64
C THR A 456 -3.13 -1.96 26.05
N GLY A 457 -2.20 -1.09 26.45
CA GLY A 457 -2.11 0.28 25.96
C GLY A 457 -1.11 1.11 26.73
N GLY A 458 -1.17 2.43 26.53
CA GLY A 458 -0.41 3.41 27.29
C GLY A 458 -1.25 4.12 28.33
N LEU A 459 -0.84 4.10 29.59
CA LEU A 459 -1.49 4.83 30.67
C LEU A 459 -0.53 5.90 31.25
N PRO A 460 -1.02 7.09 31.59
CA PRO A 460 -2.36 7.57 31.28
C PRO A 460 -2.60 7.67 29.77
N TYR A 461 -3.82 7.43 29.30
CA TYR A 461 -4.16 7.38 27.87
C TYR A 461 -3.81 8.68 27.10
N ILE A 462 -3.68 9.78 27.81
CA ILE A 462 -3.31 11.09 27.24
C ILE A 462 -1.86 11.10 26.72
N THR A 463 -0.99 10.21 27.22
CA THR A 463 0.43 10.16 26.83
C THR A 463 0.58 9.34 25.55
N ALA A 464 0.82 9.99 24.42
CA ALA A 464 1.01 9.31 23.15
C ALA A 464 2.31 8.47 23.12
N GLY A 465 2.28 7.33 22.44
CA GLY A 465 3.49 6.61 22.05
C GLY A 465 4.09 5.63 23.05
N LYS A 466 3.36 5.23 24.09
CA LYS A 466 3.86 4.25 25.08
C LYS A 466 2.87 3.10 25.27
N THR A 467 3.38 1.89 25.39
CA THR A 467 2.62 0.73 25.87
C THR A 467 3.23 0.34 27.20
N ASN A 468 2.50 0.47 28.31
CA ASN A 468 3.05 0.31 29.67
C ASN A 468 2.19 -0.51 30.62
N PHE A 469 1.06 -1.09 30.12
CA PHE A 469 0.27 -2.00 30.92
C PHE A 469 -0.24 -3.19 30.09
N LEU A 470 -0.62 -4.25 30.84
CA LEU A 470 -1.24 -5.47 30.33
C LEU A 470 -2.23 -5.94 31.38
N ARG A 471 -3.45 -6.28 30.95
CA ARG A 471 -4.48 -6.89 31.79
C ARG A 471 -5.07 -8.12 31.09
N LEU A 472 -5.04 -9.26 31.77
CA LEU A 472 -5.82 -10.43 31.37
C LEU A 472 -7.25 -10.23 31.84
N HIS A 473 -8.23 -10.42 30.97
CA HIS A 473 -9.63 -10.23 31.26
C HIS A 473 -10.48 -11.32 30.61
N GLN A 474 -11.50 -11.81 31.36
CA GLN A 474 -12.51 -12.73 30.85
C GLN A 474 -13.80 -11.96 30.62
N LEU A 475 -14.30 -11.97 29.38
CA LEU A 475 -15.51 -11.25 28.99
C LEU A 475 -16.74 -11.78 29.75
N GLY A 476 -17.64 -10.87 30.14
CA GLY A 476 -18.83 -11.21 30.92
C GLY A 476 -18.59 -11.47 32.42
N SER A 477 -17.34 -11.40 32.90
CA SER A 477 -17.03 -11.64 34.33
C SER A 477 -17.32 -10.44 35.24
N ILE A 478 -17.56 -9.25 34.68
CA ILE A 478 -17.80 -8.02 35.44
C ILE A 478 -19.28 -7.99 35.88
N GLY A 479 -19.53 -8.37 37.11
CA GLY A 479 -20.89 -8.42 37.69
C GLY A 479 -21.21 -9.71 38.47
N ILE A 480 -20.37 -10.73 38.34
CA ILE A 480 -20.44 -11.93 39.17
C ILE A 480 -19.59 -11.65 40.44
N ILE A 481 -20.14 -10.87 41.36
CA ILE A 481 -19.68 -10.91 42.77
C ILE A 481 -20.28 -12.18 43.34
N SER A 482 -19.43 -13.21 43.46
CA SER A 482 -19.74 -14.42 44.20
C SER A 482 -19.90 -14.14 45.69
#